data_d2c576027ff575456f6a334d2d38bf00
#
_entry.id   d2c576027ff575456f6a334d2d38bf00
#
_cell.length_a   1.000
_cell.length_b   1.000
_cell.length_c   1.000
_cell.angle_alpha   90.00
_cell.angle_beta   90.00
_cell.angle_gamma   90.00
#
_symmetry.space_group_name_H-M   'P 1'
#
loop_
_entity.id
_entity.type
_entity.pdbx_description
1 polymer ?
#
loop_
_entity_poly.entity_id
_entity_poly.type
_entity_poly.pdbx_seq_one_letter_code
_entity_poly.pdbx_strand_id
1 'polypeptide(L)'
;MEEKQKIFPPGFLWGGAVAANQAEGAWQADGKGDSVADHITAGTKTSPRRFTEQIRPEENYPSHEAIDFYHRYEEDIALFAEMGFKVFRISIAWTRIFPKGDEISPNRAGIAYYRKVFETCKKYGIEPLVTLSHYEMPYYLCEHYGGWTNRQTIAFFLRYCETVFREYQDLVHYWLTFNEMNTLVSRFGTLLAGGILPEDGEDLFGTKRLGSPETAAEKSRRFTALHHQFLAGAQAVKIAHEINPKNKVGCMLSAAGVYPYTCSPEDVLEAQAQMERSNWLCGDVCVRGAYPYFAERFFRENGVQIRKETGDDEILKNGKVDFLSFSYYSSRCATADPKVIQTAGNMMLGVPNPYLEASEWGWIIDPKGLRYLLNELYGRYQIPLMVVENGLGAVDRVTEDGQIHDDYRIAYLSEHIRQMWEAVNDGVELLGYTPWGCIDLISASTGEMKKRYGFIYVDKDDEGKGTLERKKKDSFAWYRECIRTNGASVLSTNKKEDKL
;
A
#
# COMPACT_ATOMS: atom_id res chain seq x y z
N MET A 1 -18.31 5.11 -38.06
CA MET A 1 -17.50 4.46 -37.00
C MET A 1 -18.46 4.30 -35.82
N GLU A 2 -18.76 3.07 -35.43
CA GLU A 2 -19.51 2.83 -34.19
C GLU A 2 -18.73 3.43 -33.03
N GLU A 3 -19.40 4.27 -32.22
CA GLU A 3 -18.83 4.83 -31.01
C GLU A 3 -18.46 3.63 -30.09
N LYS A 4 -17.17 3.30 -29.96
CA LYS A 4 -16.72 2.23 -29.06
C LYS A 4 -17.28 2.52 -27.67
N GLN A 5 -18.02 1.56 -27.12
CA GLN A 5 -18.59 1.68 -25.80
C GLN A 5 -17.45 1.98 -24.80
N LYS A 6 -17.61 3.05 -24.02
CA LYS A 6 -16.62 3.47 -23.02
C LYS A 6 -16.69 2.51 -21.81
N ILE A 7 -15.94 1.42 -21.87
CA ILE A 7 -15.85 0.39 -20.80
C ILE A 7 -14.41 -0.06 -20.65
N PHE A 8 -14.08 -0.57 -19.47
CA PHE A 8 -12.77 -1.21 -19.23
C PHE A 8 -12.67 -2.57 -19.96
N PRO A 9 -11.46 -3.14 -20.14
CA PRO A 9 -11.28 -4.44 -20.73
C PRO A 9 -12.13 -5.53 -20.05
N PRO A 10 -12.57 -6.56 -20.80
CA PRO A 10 -13.22 -7.71 -20.19
C PRO A 10 -12.30 -8.38 -19.15
N GLY A 11 -12.86 -8.75 -18.01
CA GLY A 11 -12.09 -9.38 -16.93
C GLY A 11 -11.33 -8.38 -16.02
N PHE A 12 -11.55 -7.07 -16.19
CA PHE A 12 -10.95 -6.07 -15.31
C PHE A 12 -11.33 -6.33 -13.85
N LEU A 13 -10.32 -6.36 -12.98
CA LEU A 13 -10.45 -6.72 -11.57
C LEU A 13 -10.87 -5.50 -10.74
N TRP A 14 -12.17 -5.25 -10.66
CA TRP A 14 -12.75 -4.26 -9.77
C TRP A 14 -12.82 -4.80 -8.33
N GLY A 15 -12.39 -4.00 -7.34
CA GLY A 15 -12.49 -4.44 -5.96
C GLY A 15 -12.19 -3.35 -4.95
N GLY A 16 -11.60 -3.74 -3.84
CA GLY A 16 -11.18 -2.84 -2.77
C GLY A 16 -10.03 -3.44 -1.97
N ALA A 17 -9.40 -2.63 -1.13
CA ALA A 17 -8.21 -3.00 -0.37
C ALA A 17 -8.30 -2.64 1.10
N VAL A 18 -7.75 -3.51 1.96
CA VAL A 18 -7.47 -3.26 3.37
C VAL A 18 -6.11 -3.85 3.76
N ALA A 19 -5.57 -3.44 4.91
CA ALA A 19 -4.42 -4.07 5.55
C ALA A 19 -4.83 -4.73 6.87
N ALA A 20 -4.23 -5.87 7.20
CA ALA A 20 -4.55 -6.63 8.39
C ALA A 20 -4.42 -5.77 9.67
N ASN A 21 -3.30 -5.06 9.85
CA ASN A 21 -3.04 -4.21 11.02
C ASN A 21 -4.01 -3.02 11.18
N GLN A 22 -4.70 -2.64 10.11
CA GLN A 22 -5.63 -1.51 10.14
C GLN A 22 -7.10 -1.98 10.22
N ALA A 23 -7.37 -3.25 9.96
CA ALA A 23 -8.72 -3.80 9.90
C ALA A 23 -9.01 -4.90 10.92
N GLU A 24 -8.09 -5.84 11.12
CA GLU A 24 -8.39 -7.07 11.85
C GLU A 24 -8.69 -6.86 13.33
N GLY A 25 -7.84 -6.15 14.06
CA GLY A 25 -7.89 -6.16 15.52
C GLY A 25 -7.54 -7.54 16.11
N ALA A 26 -8.16 -7.90 17.24
CA ALA A 26 -7.94 -9.20 17.89
C ALA A 26 -6.43 -9.54 18.02
N TRP A 27 -5.63 -8.57 18.42
CA TRP A 27 -4.17 -8.57 18.30
C TRP A 27 -3.45 -9.67 19.10
N GLN A 28 -4.10 -10.23 20.14
CA GLN A 28 -3.58 -11.36 20.91
C GLN A 28 -4.39 -12.65 20.72
N ALA A 29 -5.41 -12.64 19.86
CA ALA A 29 -6.26 -13.80 19.67
C ALA A 29 -5.52 -14.96 18.98
N ASP A 30 -5.88 -16.18 19.35
CA ASP A 30 -5.43 -17.42 18.72
C ASP A 30 -3.92 -17.56 18.59
N GLY A 31 -3.17 -17.00 19.55
CA GLY A 31 -1.71 -17.11 19.63
C GLY A 31 -0.97 -16.21 18.64
N LYS A 32 -1.61 -15.15 18.14
CA LYS A 32 -0.91 -14.10 17.37
C LYS A 32 0.20 -13.48 18.23
N GLY A 33 1.38 -13.32 17.66
CA GLY A 33 2.48 -12.56 18.26
C GLY A 33 2.39 -11.07 17.93
N ASP A 34 3.19 -10.27 18.61
CA ASP A 34 3.24 -8.84 18.40
C ASP A 34 3.94 -8.51 17.09
N SER A 35 3.39 -7.58 16.35
CA SER A 35 4.00 -6.96 15.17
C SER A 35 4.48 -5.55 15.49
N VAL A 36 5.32 -4.97 14.64
CA VAL A 36 5.73 -3.57 14.75
C VAL A 36 4.52 -2.63 14.83
N ALA A 37 3.44 -2.93 14.11
CA ALA A 37 2.22 -2.12 14.11
C ALA A 37 1.52 -2.10 15.48
N ASP A 38 1.65 -3.16 16.26
CA ASP A 38 1.05 -3.26 17.60
C ASP A 38 1.76 -2.38 18.64
N HIS A 39 2.97 -1.92 18.33
CA HIS A 39 3.79 -1.02 19.14
C HIS A 39 3.70 0.45 18.73
N ILE A 40 2.71 0.82 17.90
CA ILE A 40 2.55 2.19 17.41
C ILE A 40 1.28 2.81 17.98
N THR A 41 1.46 3.87 18.77
CA THR A 41 0.35 4.58 19.42
C THR A 41 -0.55 5.30 18.41
N ALA A 42 -1.73 5.72 18.86
CA ALA A 42 -2.53 6.71 18.15
C ALA A 42 -1.79 8.05 18.04
N GLY A 43 -2.11 8.80 17.01
CA GLY A 43 -1.72 10.18 16.81
C GLY A 43 -2.92 10.98 16.30
N THR A 44 -2.66 12.18 15.77
CA THR A 44 -3.67 13.04 15.17
C THR A 44 -3.06 13.75 13.94
N LYS A 45 -3.86 14.57 13.25
CA LYS A 45 -3.36 15.44 12.18
C LYS A 45 -2.20 16.34 12.63
N THR A 46 -2.13 16.71 13.92
CA THR A 46 -1.14 17.64 14.49
C THR A 46 -0.16 16.99 15.46
N SER A 47 -0.42 15.77 15.89
CA SER A 47 0.46 15.01 16.78
C SER A 47 0.78 13.66 16.15
N PRO A 48 2.06 13.39 15.82
CA PRO A 48 2.41 12.14 15.15
C PRO A 48 2.23 10.92 16.06
N ARG A 49 1.99 9.76 15.46
CA ARG A 49 2.06 8.47 16.13
C ARG A 49 3.48 8.22 16.64
N ARG A 50 3.61 7.45 17.69
CA ARG A 50 4.90 7.14 18.32
C ARG A 50 5.09 5.63 18.43
N PHE A 51 6.33 5.20 18.32
CA PHE A 51 6.74 3.85 18.64
C PHE A 51 6.97 3.73 20.15
N THR A 52 6.62 2.58 20.75
CA THR A 52 6.94 2.23 22.14
C THR A 52 7.53 0.82 22.19
N GLU A 53 8.64 0.66 22.91
CA GLU A 53 9.29 -0.67 23.09
C GLU A 53 8.37 -1.64 23.84
N GLN A 54 7.56 -1.13 24.76
CA GLN A 54 6.59 -1.90 25.53
C GLN A 54 5.19 -1.34 25.35
N ILE A 55 4.21 -2.24 25.34
CA ILE A 55 2.80 -1.84 25.35
C ILE A 55 2.48 -1.21 26.70
N ARG A 56 1.99 0.04 26.70
CA ARG A 56 1.69 0.85 27.87
C ARG A 56 0.17 0.93 28.04
N PRO A 57 -0.37 0.55 29.20
CA PRO A 57 -1.82 0.53 29.43
C PRO A 57 -2.50 1.90 29.28
N GLU A 58 -1.76 3.00 29.49
CA GLU A 58 -2.25 4.38 29.38
C GLU A 58 -2.26 4.93 27.95
N GLU A 59 -1.64 4.23 27.00
CA GLU A 59 -1.57 4.65 25.60
C GLU A 59 -2.65 3.95 24.76
N ASN A 60 -3.10 4.62 23.70
CA ASN A 60 -4.02 4.06 22.74
C ASN A 60 -3.24 3.44 21.56
N TYR A 61 -3.44 2.16 21.29
CA TYR A 61 -2.87 1.43 20.16
C TYR A 61 -4.01 1.01 19.20
N PRO A 62 -4.32 1.80 18.18
CA PRO A 62 -5.51 1.59 17.35
C PRO A 62 -5.56 0.22 16.65
N SER A 63 -4.40 -0.37 16.32
CA SER A 63 -4.32 -1.69 15.68
C SER A 63 -4.82 -2.84 16.55
N HIS A 64 -4.84 -2.68 17.89
CA HIS A 64 -5.25 -3.75 18.81
C HIS A 64 -6.70 -4.18 18.63
N GLU A 65 -7.59 -3.22 18.39
CA GLU A 65 -9.00 -3.47 18.10
C GLU A 65 -9.35 -3.27 16.62
N ALA A 66 -8.70 -2.30 15.97
CA ALA A 66 -8.97 -1.85 14.61
C ALA A 66 -10.49 -1.71 14.35
N ILE A 67 -11.05 -2.42 13.36
CA ILE A 67 -12.50 -2.47 13.11
C ILE A 67 -13.11 -3.85 13.37
N ASP A 68 -12.35 -4.71 14.07
CA ASP A 68 -12.76 -6.08 14.41
C ASP A 68 -13.10 -6.95 13.19
N PHE A 69 -12.39 -6.75 12.09
CA PHE A 69 -12.56 -7.59 10.89
C PHE A 69 -12.27 -9.07 11.20
N TYR A 70 -11.42 -9.36 12.18
CA TYR A 70 -11.10 -10.72 12.60
C TYR A 70 -12.35 -11.56 12.94
N HIS A 71 -13.33 -10.96 13.63
CA HIS A 71 -14.58 -11.63 13.99
C HIS A 71 -15.71 -11.36 13.00
N ARG A 72 -15.61 -10.28 12.17
CA ARG A 72 -16.69 -9.80 11.30
C ARG A 72 -16.41 -9.98 9.81
N TYR A 73 -15.36 -10.70 9.42
CA TYR A 73 -14.96 -10.85 8.01
C TYR A 73 -16.09 -11.43 7.13
N GLU A 74 -16.97 -12.29 7.65
CA GLU A 74 -18.09 -12.85 6.88
C GLU A 74 -19.11 -11.76 6.51
N GLU A 75 -19.43 -10.87 7.45
CA GLU A 75 -20.31 -9.72 7.25
C GLU A 75 -19.69 -8.73 6.24
N ASP A 76 -18.43 -8.38 6.46
CA ASP A 76 -17.74 -7.40 5.63
C ASP A 76 -17.56 -7.90 4.20
N ILE A 77 -17.16 -9.17 3.99
CA ILE A 77 -17.02 -9.76 2.66
C ILE A 77 -18.39 -9.91 1.96
N ALA A 78 -19.47 -10.15 2.69
CA ALA A 78 -20.81 -10.16 2.12
C ALA A 78 -21.20 -8.77 1.57
N LEU A 79 -20.83 -7.69 2.27
CA LEU A 79 -21.03 -6.32 1.79
C LEU A 79 -20.18 -6.02 0.53
N PHE A 80 -18.94 -6.52 0.48
CA PHE A 80 -18.09 -6.42 -0.71
C PHE A 80 -18.68 -7.16 -1.90
N ALA A 81 -19.25 -8.34 -1.67
CA ALA A 81 -19.96 -9.12 -2.68
C ALA A 81 -21.21 -8.38 -3.20
N GLU A 82 -21.98 -7.76 -2.30
CA GLU A 82 -23.14 -6.92 -2.69
C GLU A 82 -22.69 -5.73 -3.56
N MET A 83 -21.52 -5.15 -3.28
CA MET A 83 -20.93 -4.08 -4.10
C MET A 83 -20.44 -4.61 -5.46
N GLY A 84 -20.30 -5.92 -5.62
CA GLY A 84 -19.94 -6.56 -6.88
C GLY A 84 -18.45 -6.79 -7.08
N PHE A 85 -17.64 -6.78 -6.01
CA PHE A 85 -16.20 -7.02 -6.09
C PHE A 85 -15.85 -8.26 -6.89
N LYS A 86 -14.81 -8.17 -7.71
CA LYS A 86 -14.16 -9.27 -8.43
C LYS A 86 -12.86 -9.67 -7.77
N VAL A 87 -12.22 -8.74 -7.07
CA VAL A 87 -10.99 -8.95 -6.31
C VAL A 87 -11.09 -8.25 -4.97
N PHE A 88 -10.52 -8.86 -3.93
CA PHE A 88 -10.35 -8.22 -2.62
C PHE A 88 -8.89 -8.30 -2.21
N ARG A 89 -8.25 -7.14 -2.04
CA ARG A 89 -6.88 -7.07 -1.55
C ARG A 89 -6.86 -7.02 -0.02
N ILE A 90 -6.15 -7.97 0.56
CA ILE A 90 -5.93 -8.07 2.01
C ILE A 90 -4.48 -8.50 2.27
N SER A 91 -3.91 -8.13 3.41
CA SER A 91 -2.63 -8.70 3.85
C SER A 91 -2.84 -9.86 4.82
N ILE A 92 -1.84 -10.74 4.92
CA ILE A 92 -1.73 -11.71 6.00
C ILE A 92 -0.82 -11.12 7.08
N ALA A 93 -1.30 -11.04 8.32
CA ALA A 93 -0.43 -10.71 9.46
C ALA A 93 0.56 -11.87 9.67
N TRP A 94 1.84 -11.63 9.36
CA TRP A 94 2.88 -12.65 9.51
C TRP A 94 2.87 -13.27 10.91
N THR A 95 2.65 -12.46 11.94
CA THR A 95 2.60 -12.89 13.35
C THR A 95 1.40 -13.77 13.72
N ARG A 96 0.37 -13.87 12.87
CA ARG A 96 -0.68 -14.89 13.04
C ARG A 96 -0.21 -16.27 12.58
N ILE A 97 0.70 -16.33 11.62
CA ILE A 97 1.22 -17.58 11.05
C ILE A 97 2.48 -18.03 11.78
N PHE A 98 3.39 -17.10 12.06
CA PHE A 98 4.61 -17.32 12.86
C PHE A 98 4.72 -16.21 13.90
N PRO A 99 4.26 -16.42 15.13
CA PRO A 99 4.14 -15.39 16.16
C PRO A 99 5.43 -14.60 16.45
N LYS A 100 6.58 -15.26 16.43
CA LYS A 100 7.90 -14.61 16.56
C LYS A 100 8.60 -14.40 15.22
N GLY A 101 8.18 -15.12 14.19
CA GLY A 101 8.73 -15.08 12.85
C GLY A 101 9.85 -16.07 12.58
N ASP A 102 10.54 -16.58 13.59
CA ASP A 102 11.68 -17.52 13.46
C ASP A 102 11.33 -18.99 13.77
N GLU A 103 10.09 -19.27 14.17
CA GLU A 103 9.65 -20.64 14.48
C GLU A 103 9.78 -21.56 13.24
N ILE A 104 9.93 -22.86 13.54
CA ILE A 104 9.98 -23.91 12.51
C ILE A 104 8.56 -24.29 12.07
N SER A 105 7.62 -24.33 13.02
CA SER A 105 6.24 -24.76 12.79
C SER A 105 5.27 -23.57 12.86
N PRO A 106 4.31 -23.48 11.92
CA PRO A 106 3.35 -22.39 11.92
C PRO A 106 2.27 -22.56 12.97
N ASN A 107 1.66 -21.46 13.37
CA ASN A 107 0.46 -21.41 14.19
C ASN A 107 -0.76 -21.84 13.36
N ARG A 108 -1.31 -23.01 13.69
CA ARG A 108 -2.45 -23.60 12.96
C ARG A 108 -3.74 -22.82 13.08
N ALA A 109 -3.96 -22.09 14.19
CA ALA A 109 -5.14 -21.24 14.35
C ALA A 109 -5.13 -20.07 13.37
N GLY A 110 -3.97 -19.42 13.20
CA GLY A 110 -3.82 -18.34 12.21
C GLY A 110 -4.02 -18.83 10.76
N ILE A 111 -3.47 -20.02 10.44
CA ILE A 111 -3.71 -20.64 9.12
C ILE A 111 -5.21 -20.89 8.90
N ALA A 112 -5.89 -21.46 9.88
CA ALA A 112 -7.33 -21.77 9.79
C ALA A 112 -8.18 -20.50 9.65
N TYR A 113 -7.79 -19.39 10.31
CA TYR A 113 -8.47 -18.10 10.16
C TYR A 113 -8.42 -17.59 8.72
N TYR A 114 -7.22 -17.44 8.13
CA TYR A 114 -7.11 -16.95 6.76
C TYR A 114 -7.73 -17.90 5.74
N ARG A 115 -7.70 -19.22 5.96
CA ARG A 115 -8.41 -20.16 5.09
C ARG A 115 -9.90 -19.82 5.04
N LYS A 116 -10.55 -19.58 6.19
CA LYS A 116 -11.98 -19.20 6.26
C LYS A 116 -12.24 -17.86 5.54
N VAL A 117 -11.34 -16.87 5.70
CA VAL A 117 -11.45 -15.58 4.99
C VAL A 117 -11.43 -15.80 3.48
N PHE A 118 -10.47 -16.59 2.97
CA PHE A 118 -10.34 -16.83 1.52
C PHE A 118 -11.45 -17.72 0.98
N GLU A 119 -11.91 -18.73 1.72
CA GLU A 119 -13.08 -19.53 1.37
C GLU A 119 -14.34 -18.66 1.28
N THR A 120 -14.51 -17.69 2.19
CA THR A 120 -15.60 -16.72 2.14
C THR A 120 -15.53 -15.84 0.88
N CYS A 121 -14.34 -15.37 0.51
CA CYS A 121 -14.16 -14.66 -0.76
C CYS A 121 -14.58 -15.54 -1.95
N LYS A 122 -14.10 -16.78 -2.01
CA LYS A 122 -14.42 -17.71 -3.11
C LYS A 122 -15.91 -18.06 -3.17
N LYS A 123 -16.57 -18.22 -2.01
CA LYS A 123 -18.03 -18.42 -1.94
C LYS A 123 -18.80 -17.33 -2.70
N TYR A 124 -18.32 -16.12 -2.69
CA TYR A 124 -18.92 -14.98 -3.39
C TYR A 124 -18.31 -14.69 -4.76
N GLY A 125 -17.38 -15.51 -5.25
CA GLY A 125 -16.72 -15.32 -6.54
C GLY A 125 -15.74 -14.14 -6.55
N ILE A 126 -15.21 -13.76 -5.38
CA ILE A 126 -14.21 -12.72 -5.21
C ILE A 126 -12.83 -13.39 -5.16
N GLU A 127 -11.90 -12.97 -6.03
CA GLU A 127 -10.52 -13.42 -6.03
C GLU A 127 -9.73 -12.71 -4.91
N PRO A 128 -9.06 -13.43 -3.99
CA PRO A 128 -8.15 -12.80 -3.05
C PRO A 128 -6.88 -12.31 -3.76
N LEU A 129 -6.47 -11.05 -3.50
CA LEU A 129 -5.15 -10.51 -3.82
C LEU A 129 -4.41 -10.32 -2.49
N VAL A 130 -3.45 -11.17 -2.21
CA VAL A 130 -2.84 -11.26 -0.90
C VAL A 130 -1.49 -10.57 -0.84
N THR A 131 -1.35 -9.58 0.05
CA THR A 131 -0.06 -8.96 0.37
C THR A 131 0.62 -9.77 1.49
N LEU A 132 1.82 -10.29 1.21
CA LEU A 132 2.57 -11.14 2.15
C LEU A 132 3.11 -10.35 3.35
N SER A 133 3.55 -9.10 3.13
CA SER A 133 4.03 -8.22 4.20
C SER A 133 3.53 -6.80 4.00
N HIS A 134 2.69 -6.32 4.92
CA HIS A 134 2.10 -4.98 4.87
C HIS A 134 2.41 -4.20 6.16
N TYR A 135 3.70 -3.85 6.37
CA TYR A 135 4.17 -3.07 7.52
C TYR A 135 3.97 -3.76 8.89
N GLU A 136 3.83 -5.09 8.89
CA GLU A 136 3.53 -5.91 10.07
C GLU A 136 4.64 -6.93 10.35
N MET A 137 5.89 -6.49 10.31
CA MET A 137 6.99 -7.38 10.64
C MET A 137 6.86 -7.88 12.09
N PRO A 138 7.11 -9.17 12.38
CA PRO A 138 7.14 -9.67 13.75
C PRO A 138 8.09 -8.84 14.62
N TYR A 139 7.57 -8.30 15.73
CA TYR A 139 8.35 -7.44 16.62
C TYR A 139 9.60 -8.16 17.17
N TYR A 140 9.46 -9.44 17.49
CA TYR A 140 10.57 -10.28 17.91
C TYR A 140 11.74 -10.28 16.92
N LEU A 141 11.47 -10.34 15.61
CA LEU A 141 12.54 -10.27 14.60
C LEU A 141 13.21 -8.89 14.55
N CYS A 142 12.45 -7.84 14.84
CA CYS A 142 12.99 -6.49 14.91
C CYS A 142 13.94 -6.32 16.11
N GLU A 143 13.51 -6.80 17.28
CA GLU A 143 14.23 -6.72 18.54
C GLU A 143 15.49 -7.60 18.56
N HIS A 144 15.36 -8.86 18.16
CA HIS A 144 16.44 -9.86 18.30
C HIS A 144 17.36 -9.96 17.10
N TYR A 145 16.87 -9.61 15.90
CA TYR A 145 17.65 -9.73 14.66
C TYR A 145 17.90 -8.38 13.98
N GLY A 146 17.27 -7.29 14.43
CA GLY A 146 17.38 -5.97 13.79
C GLY A 146 16.61 -5.85 12.48
N GLY A 147 15.52 -6.59 12.37
CA GLY A 147 14.60 -6.55 11.24
C GLY A 147 15.26 -6.98 9.93
N TRP A 148 14.94 -6.28 8.85
CA TRP A 148 15.47 -6.58 7.52
C TRP A 148 16.96 -6.24 7.34
N THR A 149 17.63 -5.63 8.34
CA THR A 149 19.09 -5.42 8.28
C THR A 149 19.87 -6.72 8.40
N ASN A 150 19.25 -7.76 8.94
CA ASN A 150 19.83 -9.09 9.10
C ASN A 150 19.41 -10.00 7.94
N ARG A 151 20.39 -10.60 7.28
CA ARG A 151 20.16 -11.48 6.14
C ARG A 151 19.36 -12.75 6.49
N GLN A 152 19.42 -13.22 7.74
CA GLN A 152 18.63 -14.38 8.20
C GLN A 152 17.12 -14.15 8.07
N THR A 153 16.67 -12.90 8.13
CA THR A 153 15.25 -12.55 7.94
C THR A 153 14.71 -13.03 6.59
N ILE A 154 15.57 -13.12 5.57
CA ILE A 154 15.20 -13.71 4.27
C ILE A 154 14.70 -15.14 4.46
N ALA A 155 15.45 -15.99 5.18
CA ALA A 155 15.07 -17.38 5.39
C ALA A 155 13.77 -17.52 6.20
N PHE A 156 13.56 -16.67 7.18
CA PHE A 156 12.31 -16.65 7.97
C PHE A 156 11.12 -16.24 7.11
N PHE A 157 11.27 -15.20 6.30
CA PHE A 157 10.24 -14.75 5.38
C PHE A 157 9.91 -15.81 4.33
N LEU A 158 10.90 -16.48 3.76
CA LEU A 158 10.68 -17.52 2.75
C LEU A 158 9.96 -18.73 3.32
N ARG A 159 10.25 -19.11 4.58
CA ARG A 159 9.49 -20.16 5.28
C ARG A 159 8.01 -19.77 5.44
N TYR A 160 7.76 -18.53 5.83
CA TYR A 160 6.42 -18.00 5.91
C TYR A 160 5.73 -18.01 4.53
N CYS A 161 6.38 -17.50 3.49
CA CYS A 161 5.85 -17.50 2.12
C CYS A 161 5.52 -18.91 1.63
N GLU A 162 6.45 -19.86 1.76
CA GLU A 162 6.23 -21.24 1.36
C GLU A 162 5.03 -21.86 2.09
N THR A 163 4.91 -21.59 3.39
CA THR A 163 3.78 -22.07 4.19
C THR A 163 2.46 -21.55 3.64
N VAL A 164 2.31 -20.23 3.45
CA VAL A 164 1.04 -19.65 3.00
C VAL A 164 0.73 -20.00 1.53
N PHE A 165 1.74 -20.11 0.68
CA PHE A 165 1.54 -20.57 -0.72
C PHE A 165 1.00 -22.00 -0.78
N ARG A 166 1.53 -22.92 0.05
CA ARG A 166 1.05 -24.30 0.11
C ARG A 166 -0.33 -24.41 0.74
N GLU A 167 -0.55 -23.72 1.86
CA GLU A 167 -1.81 -23.80 2.62
C GLU A 167 -2.99 -23.20 1.84
N TYR A 168 -2.75 -22.23 0.94
CA TYR A 168 -3.83 -21.54 0.24
C TYR A 168 -3.76 -21.68 -1.29
N GLN A 169 -2.99 -22.66 -1.83
CA GLN A 169 -2.81 -22.85 -3.27
C GLN A 169 -4.09 -23.11 -4.07
N ASP A 170 -5.14 -23.57 -3.41
CA ASP A 170 -6.47 -23.82 -3.96
C ASP A 170 -7.39 -22.59 -3.94
N LEU A 171 -7.01 -21.54 -3.19
CA LEU A 171 -7.85 -20.38 -2.90
C LEU A 171 -7.27 -19.07 -3.46
N VAL A 172 -5.97 -18.92 -3.47
CA VAL A 172 -5.28 -17.66 -3.80
C VAL A 172 -4.32 -17.85 -4.96
N HIS A 173 -4.44 -16.98 -5.98
CA HIS A 173 -3.57 -16.99 -7.17
C HIS A 173 -2.83 -15.68 -7.38
N TYR A 174 -3.27 -14.57 -6.74
CA TYR A 174 -2.63 -13.26 -6.84
C TYR A 174 -1.97 -12.88 -5.53
N TRP A 175 -0.67 -12.60 -5.62
CA TRP A 175 0.19 -12.30 -4.47
C TRP A 175 0.98 -11.02 -4.68
N LEU A 176 1.18 -10.25 -3.61
CA LEU A 176 2.11 -9.12 -3.56
C LEU A 176 3.17 -9.40 -2.50
N THR A 177 4.43 -9.17 -2.81
CA THR A 177 5.52 -9.48 -1.88
C THR A 177 5.54 -8.56 -0.67
N PHE A 178 5.76 -7.27 -0.89
CA PHE A 178 5.82 -6.24 0.15
C PHE A 178 4.96 -5.07 -0.22
N ASN A 179 4.27 -4.49 0.75
CA ASN A 179 3.61 -3.21 0.57
C ASN A 179 4.63 -2.09 0.53
N GLU A 180 4.56 -1.22 -0.50
CA GLU A 180 5.31 0.02 -0.62
C GLU A 180 6.79 -0.09 -0.21
N MET A 181 7.47 -1.14 -0.67
CA MET A 181 8.86 -1.40 -0.28
C MET A 181 9.82 -0.23 -0.57
N ASN A 182 9.48 0.60 -1.57
CA ASN A 182 10.26 1.77 -1.94
C ASN A 182 10.21 2.90 -0.90
N THR A 183 9.37 2.83 0.13
CA THR A 183 9.44 3.73 1.29
C THR A 183 10.78 3.63 2.01
N LEU A 184 11.47 2.48 1.91
CA LEU A 184 12.85 2.29 2.39
C LEU A 184 13.90 3.13 1.64
N VAL A 185 13.57 3.74 0.53
CA VAL A 185 14.46 4.73 -0.13
C VAL A 185 14.58 6.01 0.71
N SER A 186 13.68 6.23 1.64
CA SER A 186 13.69 7.34 2.61
C SER A 186 13.64 6.86 4.05
N ARG A 187 13.95 7.74 5.02
CA ARG A 187 13.80 7.42 6.46
C ARG A 187 12.42 6.96 6.85
N PHE A 188 11.43 7.40 6.11
CA PHE A 188 10.03 7.10 6.34
C PHE A 188 9.73 5.59 6.45
N GLY A 189 10.38 4.76 5.63
CA GLY A 189 10.22 3.31 5.65
C GLY A 189 11.02 2.58 6.73
N THR A 190 11.84 3.26 7.51
CA THR A 190 12.80 2.63 8.41
C THR A 190 12.13 1.67 9.39
N LEU A 191 11.12 2.11 10.12
CA LEU A 191 10.37 1.27 11.05
C LEU A 191 9.39 0.33 10.34
N LEU A 192 8.44 0.89 9.60
CA LEU A 192 7.31 0.14 9.05
C LEU A 192 7.72 -0.89 8.01
N ALA A 193 8.52 -0.49 7.02
CA ALA A 193 8.97 -1.40 5.97
C ALA A 193 10.23 -2.18 6.37
N GLY A 194 11.17 -1.54 7.07
CA GLY A 194 12.46 -2.13 7.41
C GLY A 194 12.51 -2.92 8.71
N GLY A 195 11.55 -2.72 9.61
CA GLY A 195 11.60 -3.29 10.95
C GLY A 195 12.84 -2.84 11.76
N ILE A 196 13.38 -1.67 11.43
CA ILE A 196 14.52 -1.07 12.12
C ILE A 196 13.95 -0.18 13.23
N LEU A 197 14.04 -0.68 14.46
CA LEU A 197 13.44 -0.01 15.61
C LEU A 197 14.09 1.35 15.87
N PRO A 198 13.28 2.42 16.08
CA PRO A 198 13.74 3.71 16.56
C PRO A 198 13.94 3.68 18.08
N GLU A 199 14.30 4.82 18.67
CA GLU A 199 14.29 4.97 20.12
C GLU A 199 12.86 4.97 20.67
N ASP A 200 12.70 4.50 21.91
CA ASP A 200 11.42 4.50 22.62
C ASP A 200 10.79 5.91 22.68
N GLY A 201 9.52 6.02 22.31
CA GLY A 201 8.80 7.30 22.24
C GLY A 201 9.11 8.16 21.02
N GLU A 202 9.95 7.71 20.09
CA GLU A 202 10.19 8.41 18.83
C GLU A 202 8.93 8.38 17.96
N ASP A 203 8.67 9.48 17.24
CA ASP A 203 7.54 9.53 16.33
C ASP A 203 7.75 8.67 15.08
N LEU A 204 6.65 8.17 14.53
CA LEU A 204 6.63 7.24 13.41
C LEU A 204 7.42 7.73 12.19
N PHE A 205 7.48 9.02 11.97
CA PHE A 205 8.12 9.64 10.80
C PHE A 205 9.51 10.19 11.10
N GLY A 206 9.97 10.07 12.35
CA GLY A 206 11.27 10.58 12.77
C GLY A 206 11.35 12.10 12.64
N THR A 207 10.26 12.84 12.89
CA THR A 207 10.21 14.30 12.68
C THR A 207 11.24 15.05 13.51
N LYS A 208 11.58 14.55 14.69
CA LYS A 208 12.69 15.09 15.50
C LYS A 208 14.04 14.96 14.80
N ARG A 209 14.19 13.98 13.91
CA ARG A 209 15.40 13.74 13.13
C ARG A 209 15.36 14.42 11.75
N LEU A 210 14.19 14.94 11.29
CA LEU A 210 14.10 15.63 9.98
C LEU A 210 15.03 16.84 9.88
N GLY A 211 15.38 17.47 11.00
CA GLY A 211 16.37 18.54 11.08
C GLY A 211 17.84 18.07 11.07
N SER A 212 18.11 16.76 11.19
CA SER A 212 19.46 16.19 11.20
C SER A 212 19.68 15.37 9.93
N PRO A 213 20.78 15.60 9.19
CA PRO A 213 21.12 14.77 8.03
C PRO A 213 21.29 13.30 8.44
N GLU A 214 20.75 12.38 7.63
CA GLU A 214 20.98 10.96 7.80
C GLU A 214 22.44 10.62 7.51
N THR A 215 23.10 9.90 8.41
CA THR A 215 24.50 9.48 8.23
C THR A 215 24.61 8.44 7.12
N ALA A 216 25.82 8.30 6.54
CA ALA A 216 26.11 7.27 5.54
C ALA A 216 25.88 5.85 6.10
N ALA A 217 26.14 5.64 7.41
CA ALA A 217 25.91 4.36 8.07
C ALA A 217 24.41 4.03 8.19
N GLU A 218 23.56 4.99 8.58
CA GLU A 218 22.11 4.82 8.65
C GLU A 218 21.53 4.54 7.26
N LYS A 219 21.95 5.31 6.24
CA LYS A 219 21.57 5.06 4.84
C LYS A 219 21.97 3.65 4.39
N SER A 220 23.20 3.24 4.65
CA SER A 220 23.72 1.92 4.27
C SER A 220 22.95 0.80 4.95
N ARG A 221 22.59 0.96 6.24
CA ARG A 221 21.76 0.02 6.98
C ARG A 221 20.36 -0.11 6.35
N ARG A 222 19.73 0.98 6.02
CA ARG A 222 18.40 1.03 5.40
C ARG A 222 18.40 0.44 3.98
N PHE A 223 19.36 0.78 3.15
CA PHE A 223 19.48 0.21 1.80
C PHE A 223 19.89 -1.27 1.80
N THR A 224 20.61 -1.74 2.84
CA THR A 224 20.86 -3.16 3.06
C THR A 224 19.56 -3.90 3.38
N ALA A 225 18.68 -3.31 4.22
CA ALA A 225 17.37 -3.86 4.49
C ALA A 225 16.51 -3.96 3.22
N LEU A 226 16.51 -2.92 2.39
CA LEU A 226 15.82 -2.93 1.09
C LEU A 226 16.38 -4.00 0.15
N HIS A 227 17.71 -4.17 0.11
CA HIS A 227 18.35 -5.22 -0.69
C HIS A 227 17.92 -6.62 -0.23
N HIS A 228 17.84 -6.87 1.07
CA HIS A 228 17.36 -8.14 1.60
C HIS A 228 15.87 -8.38 1.24
N GLN A 229 15.04 -7.34 1.23
CA GLN A 229 13.66 -7.47 0.73
C GLN A 229 13.60 -7.78 -0.77
N PHE A 230 14.47 -7.20 -1.59
CA PHE A 230 14.56 -7.58 -3.01
C PHE A 230 14.89 -9.06 -3.17
N LEU A 231 15.89 -9.56 -2.44
CA LEU A 231 16.27 -10.98 -2.48
C LEU A 231 15.15 -11.90 -1.99
N ALA A 232 14.50 -11.51 -0.90
CA ALA A 232 13.37 -12.26 -0.34
C ALA A 232 12.18 -12.29 -1.31
N GLY A 233 11.84 -11.16 -1.90
CA GLY A 233 10.77 -11.05 -2.90
C GLY A 233 11.05 -11.88 -4.15
N ALA A 234 12.26 -11.78 -4.69
CA ALA A 234 12.68 -12.55 -5.86
C ALA A 234 12.59 -14.07 -5.62
N GLN A 235 13.04 -14.54 -4.45
CA GLN A 235 12.94 -15.95 -4.11
C GLN A 235 11.48 -16.38 -3.84
N ALA A 236 10.66 -15.51 -3.23
CA ALA A 236 9.24 -15.77 -3.01
C ALA A 236 8.49 -15.95 -4.34
N VAL A 237 8.80 -15.14 -5.38
CA VAL A 237 8.25 -15.32 -6.74
C VAL A 237 8.54 -16.72 -7.26
N LYS A 238 9.80 -17.16 -7.18
CA LYS A 238 10.21 -18.47 -7.63
C LYS A 238 9.47 -19.58 -6.89
N ILE A 239 9.43 -19.53 -5.55
CA ILE A 239 8.74 -20.53 -4.72
C ILE A 239 7.24 -20.57 -5.06
N ALA A 240 6.60 -19.41 -5.24
CA ALA A 240 5.20 -19.35 -5.61
C ALA A 240 4.90 -20.08 -6.93
N HIS A 241 5.74 -19.88 -7.95
CA HIS A 241 5.58 -20.55 -9.25
C HIS A 241 5.91 -22.05 -9.19
N GLU A 242 6.88 -22.47 -8.36
CA GLU A 242 7.19 -23.89 -8.14
C GLU A 242 6.03 -24.64 -7.47
N ILE A 243 5.33 -23.99 -6.53
CA ILE A 243 4.18 -24.56 -5.83
C ILE A 243 2.95 -24.59 -6.75
N ASN A 244 2.66 -23.49 -7.43
CA ASN A 244 1.55 -23.41 -8.37
C ASN A 244 1.90 -22.49 -9.54
N PRO A 245 2.12 -23.03 -10.76
CA PRO A 245 2.46 -22.22 -11.94
C PRO A 245 1.39 -21.20 -12.35
N LYS A 246 0.17 -21.28 -11.80
CA LYS A 246 -0.90 -20.30 -12.02
C LYS A 246 -0.77 -19.06 -11.14
N ASN A 247 0.07 -19.11 -10.12
CA ASN A 247 0.30 -17.96 -9.27
C ASN A 247 0.82 -16.77 -10.08
N LYS A 248 0.31 -15.59 -9.74
CA LYS A 248 0.75 -14.29 -10.25
C LYS A 248 1.29 -13.50 -9.08
N VAL A 249 2.57 -13.18 -9.11
CA VAL A 249 3.25 -12.46 -8.02
C VAL A 249 3.67 -11.09 -8.51
N GLY A 250 3.20 -10.04 -7.85
CA GLY A 250 3.55 -8.66 -8.13
C GLY A 250 4.46 -8.06 -7.06
N CYS A 251 5.17 -6.98 -7.42
CA CYS A 251 5.70 -6.02 -6.46
C CYS A 251 4.70 -4.89 -6.26
N MET A 252 4.80 -4.18 -5.14
CA MET A 252 3.93 -3.05 -4.84
C MET A 252 4.76 -1.83 -4.40
N LEU A 253 4.53 -0.70 -5.06
CA LEU A 253 5.26 0.55 -4.86
C LEU A 253 4.32 1.65 -4.37
N SER A 254 4.82 2.50 -3.46
CA SER A 254 4.24 3.83 -3.22
C SER A 254 4.68 4.73 -4.36
N ALA A 255 3.81 5.00 -5.31
CA ALA A 255 4.20 5.71 -6.51
C ALA A 255 3.56 7.10 -6.60
N ALA A 256 4.36 8.09 -6.92
CA ALA A 256 3.91 9.46 -7.11
C ALA A 256 4.45 10.03 -8.41
N GLY A 257 3.60 10.76 -9.13
CA GLY A 257 4.06 11.63 -10.22
C GLY A 257 4.89 12.77 -9.67
N VAL A 258 6.08 13.00 -10.23
CA VAL A 258 6.93 14.13 -9.86
C VAL A 258 7.08 15.04 -11.07
N TYR A 259 6.57 16.27 -10.94
CA TYR A 259 6.66 17.27 -11.98
C TYR A 259 7.81 18.25 -11.70
N PRO A 260 8.48 18.80 -12.71
CA PRO A 260 9.34 19.96 -12.50
C PRO A 260 8.48 21.16 -12.04
N TYR A 261 8.93 21.88 -11.01
CA TYR A 261 8.22 23.06 -10.51
C TYR A 261 8.19 24.19 -11.54
N THR A 262 9.28 24.32 -12.28
CA THR A 262 9.39 25.19 -13.44
C THR A 262 9.92 24.42 -14.65
N CYS A 263 9.89 25.04 -15.84
CA CYS A 263 10.51 24.47 -17.04
C CYS A 263 12.02 24.68 -17.11
N SER A 264 12.69 25.12 -16.03
CA SER A 264 14.16 25.23 -16.04
C SER A 264 14.77 23.82 -16.16
N PRO A 265 15.90 23.71 -16.92
CA PRO A 265 16.58 22.41 -17.03
C PRO A 265 16.97 21.79 -15.68
N GLU A 266 17.29 22.62 -14.68
CA GLU A 266 17.65 22.20 -13.34
C GLU A 266 16.47 21.54 -12.62
N ASP A 267 15.27 22.14 -12.70
CA ASP A 267 14.04 21.57 -12.12
C ASP A 267 13.63 20.27 -12.84
N VAL A 268 13.79 20.23 -14.17
CA VAL A 268 13.53 19.03 -14.97
C VAL A 268 14.44 17.87 -14.55
N LEU A 269 15.74 18.14 -14.37
CA LEU A 269 16.70 17.13 -13.91
C LEU A 269 16.43 16.69 -12.47
N GLU A 270 16.03 17.61 -11.58
CA GLU A 270 15.65 17.23 -10.20
C GLU A 270 14.39 16.39 -10.17
N ALA A 271 13.36 16.70 -10.98
CA ALA A 271 12.16 15.89 -11.10
C ALA A 271 12.48 14.47 -11.61
N GLN A 272 13.34 14.38 -12.65
CA GLN A 272 13.82 13.09 -13.15
C GLN A 272 14.53 12.29 -12.04
N ALA A 273 15.47 12.91 -11.32
CA ALA A 273 16.21 12.26 -10.26
C ALA A 273 15.30 11.79 -9.11
N GLN A 274 14.23 12.53 -8.80
CA GLN A 274 13.25 12.10 -7.82
C GLN A 274 12.39 10.94 -8.33
N MET A 275 11.97 10.92 -9.60
CA MET A 275 11.29 9.78 -10.23
C MET A 275 12.18 8.52 -10.21
N GLU A 276 13.46 8.67 -10.53
CA GLU A 276 14.45 7.58 -10.49
C GLU A 276 14.54 6.97 -9.08
N ARG A 277 14.69 7.80 -8.07
CA ARG A 277 14.83 7.34 -6.68
C ARG A 277 13.55 6.76 -6.12
N SER A 278 12.42 7.43 -6.30
CA SER A 278 11.17 7.02 -5.66
C SER A 278 10.45 5.87 -6.36
N ASN A 279 10.48 5.81 -7.69
CA ASN A 279 9.74 4.82 -8.46
C ASN A 279 10.65 3.79 -9.13
N TRP A 280 11.67 4.26 -9.89
CA TRP A 280 12.43 3.39 -10.78
C TRP A 280 13.43 2.49 -10.07
N LEU A 281 14.04 2.92 -8.96
CA LEU A 281 15.03 2.11 -8.26
C LEU A 281 14.46 0.74 -7.88
N CYS A 282 13.33 0.72 -7.20
CA CYS A 282 12.69 -0.52 -6.78
C CYS A 282 11.98 -1.23 -7.94
N GLY A 283 11.32 -0.49 -8.83
CA GLY A 283 10.66 -1.04 -9.99
C GLY A 283 11.63 -1.80 -10.90
N ASP A 284 12.81 -1.24 -11.19
CA ASP A 284 13.82 -1.91 -12.02
C ASP A 284 14.33 -3.22 -11.39
N VAL A 285 14.60 -3.20 -10.08
CA VAL A 285 15.06 -4.42 -9.41
C VAL A 285 13.98 -5.50 -9.44
N CYS A 286 12.73 -5.16 -9.16
CA CYS A 286 11.64 -6.14 -9.14
C CYS A 286 11.27 -6.67 -10.55
N VAL A 287 11.22 -5.78 -11.56
CA VAL A 287 10.73 -6.13 -12.90
C VAL A 287 11.86 -6.58 -13.83
N ARG A 288 13.03 -5.94 -13.74
CA ARG A 288 14.17 -6.26 -14.62
C ARG A 288 15.16 -7.23 -13.98
N GLY A 289 15.10 -7.39 -12.65
CA GLY A 289 15.99 -8.27 -11.91
C GLY A 289 17.41 -7.72 -11.75
N ALA A 290 17.58 -6.40 -11.83
CA ALA A 290 18.88 -5.76 -11.70
C ALA A 290 18.75 -4.32 -11.21
N TYR A 291 19.76 -3.83 -10.49
CA TYR A 291 19.84 -2.42 -10.14
C TYR A 291 19.95 -1.54 -11.40
N PRO A 292 19.25 -0.38 -11.45
CA PRO A 292 19.33 0.51 -12.60
C PRO A 292 20.69 1.20 -12.71
N TYR A 293 21.00 1.68 -13.91
CA TYR A 293 22.28 2.34 -14.23
C TYR A 293 22.62 3.51 -13.31
N PHE A 294 21.64 4.26 -12.84
CA PHE A 294 21.82 5.43 -11.97
C PHE A 294 22.10 5.07 -10.51
N ALA A 295 21.82 3.81 -10.08
CA ALA A 295 21.94 3.39 -8.70
C ALA A 295 23.37 3.51 -8.15
N GLU A 296 24.38 3.16 -8.95
CA GLU A 296 25.78 3.25 -8.54
C GLU A 296 26.21 4.69 -8.22
N ARG A 297 25.83 5.64 -9.07
CA ARG A 297 26.09 7.06 -8.83
C ARG A 297 25.35 7.54 -7.59
N PHE A 298 24.08 7.22 -7.47
CA PHE A 298 23.24 7.60 -6.34
C PHE A 298 23.84 7.08 -5.02
N PHE A 299 24.23 5.82 -4.96
CA PHE A 299 24.83 5.23 -3.76
C PHE A 299 26.17 5.87 -3.40
N ARG A 300 27.03 6.08 -4.38
CA ARG A 300 28.34 6.74 -4.18
C ARG A 300 28.18 8.17 -3.64
N GLU A 301 27.30 8.97 -4.22
CA GLU A 301 27.05 10.36 -3.80
C GLU A 301 26.43 10.45 -2.40
N ASN A 302 25.68 9.42 -1.97
CA ASN A 302 25.07 9.34 -0.64
C ASN A 302 25.89 8.55 0.38
N GLY A 303 27.07 8.05 0.02
CA GLY A 303 27.91 7.22 0.89
C GLY A 303 27.29 5.87 1.27
N VAL A 304 26.35 5.37 0.44
CA VAL A 304 25.64 4.11 0.70
C VAL A 304 26.51 2.92 0.31
N GLN A 305 26.66 1.98 1.24
CA GLN A 305 27.32 0.70 1.03
C GLN A 305 26.36 -0.44 1.35
N ILE A 306 25.87 -1.09 0.29
CA ILE A 306 24.98 -2.25 0.44
C ILE A 306 25.83 -3.50 0.69
N ARG A 307 25.45 -4.32 1.67
CA ARG A 307 26.09 -5.61 1.93
C ARG A 307 25.55 -6.67 0.98
N LYS A 308 26.22 -6.82 -0.16
CA LYS A 308 25.92 -7.86 -1.14
C LYS A 308 26.78 -9.09 -0.91
N GLU A 309 26.25 -10.26 -1.26
CA GLU A 309 26.96 -11.53 -1.32
C GLU A 309 27.05 -12.09 -2.74
N THR A 310 27.99 -13.01 -2.97
CA THR A 310 28.08 -13.70 -4.24
C THR A 310 26.80 -14.46 -4.56
N GLY A 311 26.22 -14.24 -5.75
CA GLY A 311 24.96 -14.87 -6.19
C GLY A 311 23.72 -13.98 -6.01
N ASP A 312 23.79 -12.86 -5.30
CA ASP A 312 22.63 -11.97 -5.13
C ASP A 312 22.05 -11.46 -6.44
N ASP A 313 22.92 -11.04 -7.36
CA ASP A 313 22.47 -10.55 -8.67
C ASP A 313 21.79 -11.65 -9.52
N GLU A 314 22.20 -12.91 -9.36
CA GLU A 314 21.54 -14.04 -10.03
C GLU A 314 20.17 -14.36 -9.40
N ILE A 315 20.04 -14.24 -8.08
CA ILE A 315 18.74 -14.36 -7.39
C ILE A 315 17.76 -13.31 -7.94
N LEU A 316 18.16 -12.05 -8.02
CA LEU A 316 17.33 -10.97 -8.55
C LEU A 316 16.90 -11.23 -9.99
N LYS A 317 17.85 -11.62 -10.84
CA LYS A 317 17.62 -11.88 -12.26
C LYS A 317 16.58 -12.98 -12.51
N ASN A 318 16.57 -14.01 -11.65
CA ASN A 318 15.70 -15.18 -11.79
C ASN A 318 14.36 -15.07 -11.06
N GLY A 319 14.13 -14.02 -10.26
CA GLY A 319 12.93 -13.83 -9.46
C GLY A 319 12.12 -12.58 -9.84
N LYS A 320 11.98 -12.31 -11.14
CA LYS A 320 11.21 -11.18 -11.65
C LYS A 320 9.72 -11.38 -11.44
N VAL A 321 9.02 -10.30 -11.14
CA VAL A 321 7.57 -10.31 -10.89
C VAL A 321 6.76 -10.44 -12.18
N ASP A 322 5.52 -10.95 -12.07
CA ASP A 322 4.58 -11.11 -13.19
C ASP A 322 3.88 -9.80 -13.58
N PHE A 323 3.65 -8.92 -12.61
CA PHE A 323 3.01 -7.62 -12.79
C PHE A 323 3.56 -6.60 -11.79
N LEU A 324 3.40 -5.32 -12.09
CA LEU A 324 3.74 -4.24 -11.17
C LEU A 324 2.46 -3.61 -10.63
N SER A 325 2.36 -3.50 -9.31
CA SER A 325 1.27 -2.79 -8.66
C SER A 325 1.77 -1.60 -7.85
N PHE A 326 0.87 -0.66 -7.59
CA PHE A 326 1.24 0.53 -6.85
C PHE A 326 0.05 1.19 -6.16
N SER A 327 0.35 1.97 -5.11
CA SER A 327 -0.54 2.96 -4.53
C SER A 327 -0.35 4.31 -5.24
N TYR A 328 -1.47 5.01 -5.47
CA TYR A 328 -1.47 6.37 -5.98
C TYR A 328 -2.43 7.24 -5.17
N TYR A 329 -1.90 8.24 -4.48
CA TYR A 329 -2.71 9.16 -3.69
C TYR A 329 -2.51 10.62 -4.08
N SER A 330 -1.34 10.96 -4.63
CA SER A 330 -0.94 12.34 -4.85
C SER A 330 0.22 12.44 -5.83
N SER A 331 0.41 13.62 -6.39
CA SER A 331 1.62 14.04 -7.10
C SER A 331 2.33 15.15 -6.34
N ARG A 332 3.54 15.52 -6.76
CA ARG A 332 4.31 16.61 -6.19
C ARG A 332 5.15 17.28 -7.26
N CYS A 333 5.63 18.49 -6.97
CA CYS A 333 6.68 19.13 -7.77
C CYS A 333 8.06 18.94 -7.12
N ALA A 334 9.09 19.03 -7.95
CA ALA A 334 10.50 19.07 -7.57
C ALA A 334 11.16 20.33 -8.12
N THR A 335 12.05 20.93 -7.35
CA THR A 335 12.83 22.09 -7.75
C THR A 335 14.25 22.01 -7.24
N ALA A 336 15.19 22.54 -8.00
CA ALA A 336 16.58 22.73 -7.60
C ALA A 336 16.80 24.04 -6.80
N ASP A 337 15.81 24.93 -6.73
CA ASP A 337 15.92 26.17 -5.96
C ASP A 337 15.72 25.90 -4.45
N PRO A 338 16.77 26.04 -3.62
CA PRO A 338 16.68 25.81 -2.17
C PRO A 338 15.81 26.84 -1.44
N LYS A 339 15.41 27.93 -2.08
CA LYS A 339 14.55 28.97 -1.49
C LYS A 339 13.08 28.59 -1.55
N VAL A 340 12.69 27.66 -2.41
CA VAL A 340 11.33 27.17 -2.48
C VAL A 340 11.06 26.24 -1.30
N ILE A 341 10.08 26.61 -0.48
CA ILE A 341 9.72 25.87 0.71
C ILE A 341 9.08 24.54 0.29
N GLN A 342 9.69 23.44 0.71
CA GLN A 342 9.05 22.14 0.64
C GLN A 342 8.09 22.01 1.81
N THR A 343 6.81 21.83 1.52
CA THR A 343 5.81 21.54 2.55
C THR A 343 5.67 20.06 2.74
N ALA A 344 5.63 19.63 4.00
CA ALA A 344 5.22 18.28 4.35
C ALA A 344 3.70 18.25 4.47
N GLY A 345 3.00 17.71 3.47
CA GLY A 345 1.68 17.14 3.69
C GLY A 345 1.82 15.91 4.60
N ASN A 346 0.72 15.46 5.21
CA ASN A 346 0.72 14.23 5.99
C ASN A 346 1.23 13.05 5.11
N MET A 347 2.45 12.55 5.40
CA MET A 347 3.17 11.51 4.66
C MET A 347 3.72 11.90 3.27
N MET A 348 3.56 13.13 2.79
CA MET A 348 4.01 13.55 1.47
C MET A 348 4.99 14.73 1.58
N LEU A 349 6.24 14.49 1.21
CA LEU A 349 7.27 15.53 1.11
C LEU A 349 7.36 16.03 -0.34
N GLY A 350 7.46 17.32 -0.53
CA GLY A 350 7.70 17.93 -1.84
C GLY A 350 7.17 19.35 -1.95
N VAL A 351 7.33 19.93 -3.14
CA VAL A 351 6.75 21.23 -3.47
C VAL A 351 5.32 21.01 -3.95
N PRO A 352 4.31 21.69 -3.38
CA PRO A 352 2.94 21.61 -3.87
C PRO A 352 2.86 22.09 -5.32
N ASN A 353 2.03 21.42 -6.12
CA ASN A 353 1.74 21.89 -7.47
C ASN A 353 0.83 23.13 -7.39
N PRO A 354 1.23 24.29 -7.95
CA PRO A 354 0.47 25.54 -7.83
C PRO A 354 -0.86 25.53 -8.62
N TYR A 355 -1.09 24.54 -9.45
CA TYR A 355 -2.30 24.39 -10.28
C TYR A 355 -3.31 23.40 -9.75
N LEU A 356 -3.04 22.76 -8.59
CA LEU A 356 -3.85 21.68 -8.05
C LEU A 356 -4.27 21.98 -6.61
N GLU A 357 -5.45 21.51 -6.26
CA GLU A 357 -5.99 21.59 -4.90
C GLU A 357 -5.47 20.45 -4.03
N ALA A 358 -5.53 20.65 -2.72
CA ALA A 358 -5.16 19.65 -1.73
C ALA A 358 -6.37 19.26 -0.87
N SER A 359 -6.40 18.01 -0.41
CA SER A 359 -7.34 17.54 0.58
C SER A 359 -7.12 18.19 1.94
N GLU A 360 -8.06 17.96 2.90
CA GLU A 360 -7.93 18.44 4.29
C GLU A 360 -6.62 17.97 4.97
N TRP A 361 -6.05 16.85 4.55
CA TRP A 361 -4.77 16.31 5.03
C TRP A 361 -3.57 16.75 4.19
N GLY A 362 -3.74 17.70 3.27
CA GLY A 362 -2.65 18.28 2.47
C GLY A 362 -2.18 17.40 1.30
N TRP A 363 -2.95 16.39 0.91
CA TRP A 363 -2.62 15.57 -0.27
C TRP A 363 -3.16 16.22 -1.53
N ILE A 364 -2.28 16.44 -2.50
CA ILE A 364 -2.64 17.03 -3.78
C ILE A 364 -3.57 16.08 -4.55
N ILE A 365 -4.71 16.59 -5.01
CA ILE A 365 -5.69 15.85 -5.80
C ILE A 365 -5.31 15.97 -7.27
N ASP A 366 -4.79 14.89 -7.84
CA ASP A 366 -4.30 14.88 -9.22
C ASP A 366 -4.68 13.62 -10.00
N PRO A 367 -5.89 13.55 -10.55
CA PRO A 367 -6.29 12.43 -11.39
C PRO A 367 -5.41 12.26 -12.65
N LYS A 368 -4.98 13.37 -13.28
CA LYS A 368 -4.10 13.33 -14.47
C LYS A 368 -2.73 12.76 -14.17
N GLY A 369 -2.23 12.99 -12.95
CA GLY A 369 -0.98 12.39 -12.48
C GLY A 369 -1.04 10.87 -12.43
N LEU A 370 -2.21 10.28 -12.16
CA LEU A 370 -2.38 8.83 -12.26
C LEU A 370 -2.20 8.32 -13.70
N ARG A 371 -2.82 8.99 -14.69
CA ARG A 371 -2.62 8.65 -16.11
C ARG A 371 -1.17 8.81 -16.53
N TYR A 372 -0.54 9.92 -16.16
CA TYR A 372 0.88 10.18 -16.42
C TYR A 372 1.73 9.03 -15.87
N LEU A 373 1.55 8.67 -14.61
CA LEU A 373 2.33 7.62 -13.95
C LEU A 373 2.08 6.23 -14.57
N LEU A 374 0.84 5.90 -14.93
CA LEU A 374 0.51 4.65 -15.64
C LEU A 374 1.25 4.55 -16.97
N ASN A 375 1.27 5.63 -17.76
CA ASN A 375 2.01 5.68 -19.02
C ASN A 375 3.53 5.56 -18.81
N GLU A 376 4.10 6.24 -17.80
CA GLU A 376 5.53 6.16 -17.47
C GLU A 376 5.93 4.74 -17.03
N LEU A 377 5.15 4.10 -16.15
CA LEU A 377 5.41 2.74 -15.68
C LEU A 377 5.29 1.74 -16.82
N TYR A 378 4.22 1.82 -17.61
CA TYR A 378 4.01 0.90 -18.71
C TYR A 378 5.04 1.09 -19.84
N GLY A 379 5.34 2.36 -20.18
CA GLY A 379 6.39 2.68 -21.15
C GLY A 379 7.76 2.13 -20.77
N ARG A 380 8.07 2.12 -19.46
CA ARG A 380 9.34 1.61 -18.94
C ARG A 380 9.40 0.09 -18.89
N TYR A 381 8.33 -0.58 -18.47
CA TYR A 381 8.37 -2.00 -18.10
C TYR A 381 7.63 -2.93 -19.06
N GLN A 382 6.58 -2.47 -19.70
CA GLN A 382 5.74 -3.25 -20.64
C GLN A 382 5.30 -4.61 -20.08
N ILE A 383 4.92 -4.61 -18.80
CA ILE A 383 4.26 -5.71 -18.11
C ILE A 383 2.92 -5.22 -17.55
N PRO A 384 1.97 -6.11 -17.25
CA PRO A 384 0.70 -5.70 -16.70
C PRO A 384 0.85 -4.84 -15.45
N LEU A 385 0.03 -3.81 -15.31
CA LEU A 385 -0.02 -2.92 -14.14
C LEU A 385 -1.31 -3.14 -13.35
N MET A 386 -1.31 -2.82 -12.05
CA MET A 386 -2.50 -2.80 -11.22
C MET A 386 -2.45 -1.64 -10.23
N VAL A 387 -3.50 -0.83 -10.16
CA VAL A 387 -3.66 0.20 -9.10
C VAL A 387 -4.30 -0.48 -7.90
N VAL A 388 -3.51 -0.77 -6.87
CA VAL A 388 -3.96 -1.55 -5.72
C VAL A 388 -4.29 -0.70 -4.49
N GLU A 389 -4.00 0.60 -4.55
CA GLU A 389 -4.47 1.58 -3.59
C GLU A 389 -4.67 2.94 -4.28
N ASN A 390 -5.80 3.56 -4.01
CA ASN A 390 -6.12 4.94 -4.34
C ASN A 390 -7.32 5.36 -3.49
N GLY A 391 -7.39 6.60 -3.04
CA GLY A 391 -8.52 7.04 -2.23
C GLY A 391 -8.28 8.39 -1.57
N LEU A 392 -9.32 8.89 -0.94
CA LEU A 392 -9.34 10.15 -0.24
C LEU A 392 -9.80 9.94 1.20
N GLY A 393 -8.93 10.26 2.17
CA GLY A 393 -9.32 10.33 3.57
C GLY A 393 -10.05 11.63 3.86
N ALA A 394 -11.24 11.54 4.46
CA ALA A 394 -12.06 12.70 4.81
C ALA A 394 -12.92 12.41 6.04
N VAL A 395 -13.53 13.47 6.61
CA VAL A 395 -14.45 13.35 7.74
C VAL A 395 -15.86 13.12 7.21
N ASP A 396 -16.41 11.94 7.49
CA ASP A 396 -17.81 11.63 7.19
C ASP A 396 -18.71 11.96 8.39
N ARG A 397 -19.92 12.37 8.10
CA ARG A 397 -20.96 12.67 9.11
C ARG A 397 -22.20 11.83 8.85
N VAL A 398 -22.72 11.21 9.89
CA VAL A 398 -24.03 10.58 9.88
C VAL A 398 -25.08 11.68 10.06
N THR A 399 -26.01 11.80 9.13
CA THR A 399 -27.10 12.76 9.17
C THR A 399 -28.21 12.31 10.12
N GLU A 400 -29.19 13.17 10.43
CA GLU A 400 -30.29 12.85 11.36
C GLU A 400 -31.15 11.67 10.89
N ASP A 401 -31.25 11.44 9.59
CA ASP A 401 -31.95 10.30 8.97
C ASP A 401 -31.05 9.06 8.86
N GLY A 402 -29.83 9.13 9.39
CA GLY A 402 -28.88 8.00 9.43
C GLY A 402 -28.10 7.76 8.14
N GLN A 403 -28.21 8.63 7.14
CA GLN A 403 -27.47 8.55 5.88
C GLN A 403 -26.06 9.12 6.02
N ILE A 404 -25.20 8.81 5.05
CA ILE A 404 -23.82 9.33 4.97
C ILE A 404 -23.59 9.74 3.52
N HIS A 405 -23.58 11.07 3.31
CA HIS A 405 -23.40 11.67 2.00
C HIS A 405 -21.91 11.96 1.78
N ASP A 406 -21.31 11.27 0.82
CA ASP A 406 -19.87 11.38 0.50
C ASP A 406 -19.64 11.67 -1.00
N ASP A 407 -20.37 12.63 -1.55
CA ASP A 407 -20.29 13.08 -2.96
C ASP A 407 -18.87 13.48 -3.35
N TYR A 408 -18.11 14.07 -2.43
CA TYR A 408 -16.70 14.40 -2.62
C TYR A 408 -15.84 13.17 -2.94
N ARG A 409 -16.15 12.00 -2.33
CA ARG A 409 -15.49 10.72 -2.61
C ARG A 409 -15.86 10.21 -3.98
N ILE A 410 -17.16 10.30 -4.33
CA ILE A 410 -17.66 9.94 -5.65
C ILE A 410 -16.96 10.78 -6.73
N ALA A 411 -16.86 12.09 -6.53
CA ALA A 411 -16.18 12.99 -7.46
C ALA A 411 -14.69 12.63 -7.62
N TYR A 412 -13.98 12.45 -6.50
CA TYR A 412 -12.56 12.07 -6.50
C TYR A 412 -12.31 10.76 -7.27
N LEU A 413 -13.05 9.70 -6.94
CA LEU A 413 -12.90 8.39 -7.56
C LEU A 413 -13.32 8.39 -9.04
N SER A 414 -14.38 9.14 -9.38
CA SER A 414 -14.83 9.28 -10.77
C SER A 414 -13.74 9.84 -11.66
N GLU A 415 -13.06 10.91 -11.24
CA GLU A 415 -11.98 11.51 -12.02
C GLU A 415 -10.78 10.58 -12.17
N HIS A 416 -10.38 9.86 -11.10
CA HIS A 416 -9.29 8.88 -11.19
C HIS A 416 -9.65 7.70 -12.10
N ILE A 417 -10.88 7.19 -12.04
CA ILE A 417 -11.37 6.13 -12.93
C ILE A 417 -11.36 6.58 -14.39
N ARG A 418 -11.76 7.82 -14.68
CA ARG A 418 -11.66 8.39 -16.04
C ARG A 418 -10.24 8.40 -16.54
N GLN A 419 -9.28 8.82 -15.70
CA GLN A 419 -7.87 8.88 -16.09
C GLN A 419 -7.24 7.49 -16.26
N MET A 420 -7.65 6.50 -15.49
CA MET A 420 -7.26 5.09 -15.72
C MET A 420 -7.80 4.57 -17.06
N TRP A 421 -9.06 4.90 -17.41
CA TRP A 421 -9.63 4.53 -18.70
C TRP A 421 -8.89 5.21 -19.87
N GLU A 422 -8.52 6.48 -19.72
CA GLU A 422 -7.67 7.16 -20.71
C GLU A 422 -6.30 6.48 -20.85
N ALA A 423 -5.66 6.05 -19.76
CA ALA A 423 -4.41 5.29 -19.83
C ALA A 423 -4.57 3.95 -20.56
N VAL A 424 -5.68 3.25 -20.35
CA VAL A 424 -6.01 2.03 -21.12
C VAL A 424 -6.16 2.35 -22.62
N ASN A 425 -6.75 3.49 -22.97
CA ASN A 425 -6.84 3.92 -24.38
C ASN A 425 -5.48 4.35 -24.95
N ASP A 426 -4.57 4.83 -24.12
CA ASP A 426 -3.17 5.10 -24.50
C ASP A 426 -2.40 3.79 -24.80
N GLY A 427 -2.94 2.62 -24.41
CA GLY A 427 -2.35 1.30 -24.64
C GLY A 427 -1.80 0.62 -23.39
N VAL A 428 -2.03 1.17 -22.19
CA VAL A 428 -1.59 0.56 -20.92
C VAL A 428 -2.38 -0.70 -20.64
N GLU A 429 -1.70 -1.82 -20.37
CA GLU A 429 -2.31 -3.04 -19.87
C GLU A 429 -2.56 -2.92 -18.37
N LEU A 430 -3.80 -2.60 -18.00
CA LEU A 430 -4.23 -2.41 -16.63
C LEU A 430 -5.13 -3.57 -16.20
N LEU A 431 -4.71 -4.35 -15.19
CA LEU A 431 -5.39 -5.55 -14.70
C LEU A 431 -6.61 -5.23 -13.84
N GLY A 432 -6.53 -4.18 -13.03
CA GLY A 432 -7.59 -3.91 -12.07
C GLY A 432 -7.34 -2.67 -11.19
N TYR A 433 -8.32 -2.42 -10.33
CA TYR A 433 -8.37 -1.28 -9.44
C TYR A 433 -8.99 -1.66 -8.09
N THR A 434 -8.25 -1.42 -6.99
CA THR A 434 -8.73 -1.65 -5.63
C THR A 434 -8.55 -0.37 -4.80
N PRO A 435 -9.59 0.49 -4.71
CA PRO A 435 -9.58 1.64 -3.80
C PRO A 435 -9.18 1.25 -2.39
N TRP A 436 -8.39 2.13 -1.76
CA TRP A 436 -7.91 1.92 -0.41
C TRP A 436 -9.01 2.14 0.63
N GLY A 437 -9.05 1.24 1.62
CA GLY A 437 -9.98 1.33 2.71
C GLY A 437 -11.42 1.20 2.23
N CYS A 438 -11.75 0.16 1.46
CA CYS A 438 -13.10 -0.06 0.93
C CYS A 438 -14.20 -0.12 2.02
N ILE A 439 -13.80 -0.37 3.25
CA ILE A 439 -14.53 -0.16 4.49
C ILE A 439 -13.69 0.79 5.36
N ASP A 440 -14.30 1.64 6.18
CA ASP A 440 -13.58 2.52 7.08
C ASP A 440 -12.68 1.71 8.01
N LEU A 441 -11.44 2.15 8.13
CA LEU A 441 -10.41 1.49 8.92
C LEU A 441 -9.52 2.54 9.60
N ILE A 442 -8.67 2.13 10.53
CA ILE A 442 -7.74 3.05 11.17
C ILE A 442 -6.73 3.61 10.17
N SER A 443 -6.51 4.92 10.21
CA SER A 443 -5.54 5.57 9.32
C SER A 443 -4.12 5.14 9.63
N ALA A 444 -3.35 4.69 8.64
CA ALA A 444 -1.94 4.33 8.83
C ALA A 444 -1.11 5.51 9.35
N SER A 445 -1.36 6.71 8.83
CA SER A 445 -0.58 7.90 9.15
C SER A 445 -0.87 8.50 10.51
N THR A 446 -2.12 8.46 10.96
CA THR A 446 -2.55 9.14 12.20
C THR A 446 -3.12 8.19 13.25
N GLY A 447 -3.53 6.98 12.88
CA GLY A 447 -4.27 6.08 13.76
C GLY A 447 -5.73 6.47 14.01
N GLU A 448 -6.19 7.55 13.37
CA GLU A 448 -7.54 8.08 13.54
C GLU A 448 -8.58 7.30 12.74
N MET A 449 -9.74 7.04 13.33
CA MET A 449 -10.92 6.52 12.63
C MET A 449 -11.67 7.62 11.87
N LYS A 450 -11.63 8.87 12.33
CA LYS A 450 -12.33 9.99 11.66
C LYS A 450 -11.77 10.31 10.26
N LYS A 451 -10.53 9.91 9.94
CA LYS A 451 -9.96 9.98 8.61
C LYS A 451 -10.45 8.80 7.77
N ARG A 452 -11.66 8.90 7.27
CA ARG A 452 -12.40 7.81 6.64
C ARG A 452 -12.14 7.71 5.14
N TYR A 453 -12.01 6.48 4.65
CA TYR A 453 -11.72 6.17 3.24
C TYR A 453 -12.84 5.37 2.57
N GLY A 454 -13.64 4.64 3.36
CA GLY A 454 -14.49 3.54 2.91
C GLY A 454 -15.76 3.95 2.20
N PHE A 455 -16.30 3.01 1.44
CA PHE A 455 -17.69 2.99 0.96
C PHE A 455 -18.66 2.55 2.06
N ILE A 456 -18.13 1.94 3.11
CA ILE A 456 -18.85 1.42 4.26
C ILE A 456 -18.31 2.15 5.49
N TYR A 457 -19.21 2.85 6.18
CA TYR A 457 -18.94 3.49 7.44
C TYR A 457 -18.89 2.45 8.55
N VAL A 458 -17.92 2.58 9.45
CA VAL A 458 -17.84 1.80 10.69
C VAL A 458 -18.09 2.73 11.86
N ASP A 459 -19.07 2.42 12.69
CA ASP A 459 -19.39 3.19 13.87
C ASP A 459 -18.33 2.99 14.97
N LYS A 460 -17.25 3.74 14.84
CA LYS A 460 -16.13 3.82 15.78
C LYS A 460 -15.51 5.20 15.72
N ASP A 461 -15.18 5.78 16.88
CA ASP A 461 -14.44 7.04 17.00
C ASP A 461 -12.93 6.83 17.22
N ASP A 462 -12.20 7.94 17.39
CA ASP A 462 -10.75 7.91 17.58
C ASP A 462 -10.34 7.36 18.96
N GLU A 463 -11.25 7.37 19.94
CA GLU A 463 -11.08 6.82 21.29
C GLU A 463 -11.48 5.33 21.39
N GLY A 464 -11.90 4.73 20.27
CA GLY A 464 -12.32 3.34 20.22
C GLY A 464 -13.77 3.09 20.61
N LYS A 465 -14.57 4.15 20.84
CA LYS A 465 -15.99 4.03 21.20
C LYS A 465 -16.86 3.90 19.96
N GLY A 466 -17.95 3.18 20.10
CA GLY A 466 -18.93 2.92 19.03
C GLY A 466 -19.46 1.52 19.09
N THR A 467 -20.36 1.18 18.19
CA THR A 467 -21.04 -0.12 18.12
C THR A 467 -20.37 -1.07 17.13
N LEU A 468 -19.42 -0.56 16.33
CA LEU A 468 -18.85 -1.25 15.18
C LEU A 468 -19.89 -1.62 14.11
N GLU A 469 -21.06 -0.98 14.11
CA GLU A 469 -22.08 -1.17 13.07
C GLU A 469 -21.53 -0.72 11.70
N ARG A 470 -21.89 -1.48 10.64
CA ARG A 470 -21.54 -1.15 9.26
C ARG A 470 -22.70 -0.45 8.58
N LYS A 471 -22.46 0.76 8.05
CA LYS A 471 -23.47 1.52 7.29
C LYS A 471 -22.95 1.82 5.90
N LYS A 472 -23.80 1.63 4.89
CA LYS A 472 -23.46 1.96 3.50
C LYS A 472 -23.52 3.47 3.31
N LYS A 473 -22.48 4.04 2.67
CA LYS A 473 -22.45 5.43 2.25
C LYS A 473 -23.06 5.58 0.85
N ASP A 474 -23.28 6.78 0.37
CA ASP A 474 -23.79 7.02 -0.99
C ASP A 474 -22.82 6.44 -2.05
N SER A 475 -21.52 6.56 -1.81
CA SER A 475 -20.49 5.98 -2.66
C SER A 475 -20.58 4.44 -2.80
N PHE A 476 -21.20 3.72 -1.87
CA PHE A 476 -21.42 2.28 -1.97
C PHE A 476 -22.29 1.92 -3.19
N ALA A 477 -23.44 2.57 -3.32
CA ALA A 477 -24.36 2.33 -4.44
C ALA A 477 -23.75 2.79 -5.76
N TRP A 478 -23.06 3.93 -5.75
CA TRP A 478 -22.35 4.45 -6.92
C TRP A 478 -21.24 3.49 -7.39
N TYR A 479 -20.41 2.97 -6.50
CA TYR A 479 -19.31 2.06 -6.88
C TYR A 479 -19.84 0.70 -7.35
N ARG A 480 -20.93 0.20 -6.72
CA ARG A 480 -21.65 -0.98 -7.21
C ARG A 480 -22.08 -0.81 -8.67
N GLU A 481 -22.64 0.34 -9.01
CA GLU A 481 -23.07 0.63 -10.39
C GLU A 481 -21.85 0.77 -11.34
N CYS A 482 -20.75 1.37 -10.88
CA CYS A 482 -19.50 1.42 -11.63
C CYS A 482 -19.01 0.01 -11.98
N ILE A 483 -18.94 -0.89 -11.01
CA ILE A 483 -18.51 -2.28 -11.22
C ILE A 483 -19.48 -3.02 -12.15
N ARG A 484 -20.78 -2.91 -11.91
CA ARG A 484 -21.81 -3.58 -12.71
C ARG A 484 -21.74 -3.20 -14.19
N THR A 485 -21.43 -1.96 -14.48
CA THR A 485 -21.34 -1.42 -15.84
C THR A 485 -19.92 -1.46 -16.42
N ASN A 486 -18.97 -2.09 -15.71
CA ASN A 486 -17.55 -2.12 -16.07
C ASN A 486 -16.99 -0.71 -16.40
N GLY A 487 -17.36 0.28 -15.57
CA GLY A 487 -16.93 1.67 -15.67
C GLY A 487 -17.85 2.58 -16.51
N ALA A 488 -18.77 2.03 -17.31
CA ALA A 488 -19.59 2.84 -18.25
C ALA A 488 -20.41 3.94 -17.55
N SER A 489 -20.93 3.69 -16.35
CA SER A 489 -21.71 4.68 -15.59
C SER A 489 -20.89 5.94 -15.25
N VAL A 490 -19.58 5.77 -15.00
CA VAL A 490 -18.66 6.88 -14.71
C VAL A 490 -18.23 7.58 -15.99
N LEU A 491 -17.99 6.83 -17.07
CA LEU A 491 -17.43 7.34 -18.32
C LEU A 491 -18.46 8.05 -19.20
N SER A 492 -19.76 7.79 -19.01
CA SER A 492 -20.84 8.38 -19.80
C SER A 492 -21.38 9.72 -19.25
N THR A 493 -21.06 10.09 -18.02
CA THR A 493 -21.64 11.27 -17.34
C THR A 493 -21.09 12.62 -17.80
N ASN A 494 -20.03 12.69 -18.61
CA ASN A 494 -19.37 13.95 -19.01
C ASN A 494 -19.94 14.67 -20.24
N LYS A 495 -21.22 14.46 -20.62
CA LYS A 495 -21.85 15.27 -21.71
C LYS A 495 -22.49 16.59 -21.26
N LYS A 496 -22.41 16.98 -19.96
CA LYS A 496 -23.14 18.17 -19.47
C LYS A 496 -22.29 19.36 -18.98
N GLU A 497 -20.98 19.21 -18.81
CA GLU A 497 -20.15 20.28 -18.22
C GLU A 497 -19.22 21.03 -19.19
N ASP A 498 -19.06 20.59 -20.45
CA ASP A 498 -18.27 21.31 -21.48
C ASP A 498 -19.05 22.43 -22.19
N LYS A 499 -20.09 22.99 -21.53
CA LYS A 499 -20.82 24.17 -22.01
C LYS A 499 -21.01 25.18 -20.88
N LEU A 500 -19.92 25.78 -20.43
CA LEU A 500 -19.94 27.11 -19.79
C LEU A 500 -18.62 27.84 -20.10
#